data_913f664f1e2a31bd97eb01d0698267a7
#
_entry.id   913f664f1e2a31bd97eb01d0698267a7
#
_cell.length_a   1.000
_cell.length_b   1.000
_cell.length_c   1.000
_cell.angle_alpha   90.00
_cell.angle_beta   90.00
_cell.angle_gamma   90.00
#
_symmetry.space_group_name_H-M   'P 1'
#
loop_
_entity.id
_entity.type
_entity.pdbx_description
1 polymer ?
#
loop_
_entity_poly.entity_id
_entity_poly.type
_entity_poly.pdbx_seq_one_letter_code
_entity_poly.pdbx_strand_id
1 'polypeptide(L)'
;ACNLIFGITFVIGMSLIPLGTVNAAGAMKWHPGHYYILTPKQKSIDSYMNMVYDELQSTPALRGVQARFSWPELEPSKGVYNFALIDKLLAQLSSRKKRLFVHVGLKSFDLDGNVVPNYMKVPEYEGGQFVWAKSGSKTPKGRNVKLWNPKVRDRLAALFTAMGKRYNSHPFFEGITMNETALGNALPSMTDAQENGWFDNLAILHQKIRVAFPNTVTFHYLNYPRDQLSELIGKFKQSDTGIGCPDVFLEDPGVNHPTGIYSYYRKNNGVLPLMVQIEHANYLNTRHDN
;
A
#
# COMPACT_ATOMS: atom_id res chain seq x y z
N ALA A 1 6.39 -7.76 -85.27
CA ALA A 1 6.20 -6.84 -84.17
C ALA A 1 5.95 -7.63 -82.87
N CYS A 2 6.93 -7.64 -82.04
CA CYS A 2 6.91 -8.36 -80.78
C CYS A 2 6.83 -7.34 -79.62
N ASN A 3 5.71 -7.30 -78.93
CA ASN A 3 5.51 -6.43 -77.78
C ASN A 3 5.98 -7.18 -76.52
N LEU A 4 7.06 -6.71 -75.90
CA LEU A 4 7.48 -7.11 -74.54
C LEU A 4 6.72 -6.29 -73.52
N ILE A 5 5.91 -6.92 -72.67
CA ILE A 5 5.30 -6.34 -71.51
C ILE A 5 6.22 -6.60 -70.30
N PHE A 6 6.84 -5.55 -69.74
CA PHE A 6 7.59 -5.64 -68.49
C PHE A 6 6.58 -5.60 -67.31
N GLY A 7 6.42 -6.69 -66.61
CA GLY A 7 5.69 -6.74 -65.35
C GLY A 7 6.58 -6.34 -64.19
N ILE A 8 6.26 -5.24 -63.52
CA ILE A 8 6.91 -4.84 -62.25
C ILE A 8 6.20 -5.51 -61.10
N THR A 9 6.87 -6.51 -60.48
CA THR A 9 6.39 -7.15 -59.27
C THR A 9 6.81 -6.33 -58.03
N PHE A 10 5.85 -5.67 -57.40
CA PHE A 10 6.05 -5.01 -56.09
C PHE A 10 6.04 -6.10 -55.00
N VAL A 11 7.19 -6.35 -54.38
CA VAL A 11 7.27 -7.16 -53.15
C VAL A 11 7.04 -6.22 -51.97
N ILE A 12 5.84 -6.25 -51.36
CA ILE A 12 5.55 -5.59 -50.11
C ILE A 12 6.17 -6.44 -48.99
N GLY A 13 7.34 -6.04 -48.51
CA GLY A 13 7.93 -6.58 -47.28
C GLY A 13 7.10 -6.21 -46.05
N MET A 14 6.22 -7.09 -45.58
CA MET A 14 5.61 -6.98 -44.26
C MET A 14 6.68 -7.24 -43.21
N SER A 15 7.22 -6.18 -42.59
CA SER A 15 7.96 -6.27 -41.36
C SER A 15 7.05 -6.79 -40.27
N LEU A 16 7.19 -8.05 -39.90
CA LEU A 16 6.61 -8.60 -38.67
C LEU A 16 7.31 -7.93 -37.48
N ILE A 17 6.70 -6.91 -36.91
CA ILE A 17 7.05 -6.43 -35.58
C ILE A 17 6.72 -7.59 -34.63
N PRO A 18 7.69 -8.13 -33.86
CA PRO A 18 7.36 -9.14 -32.88
C PRO A 18 6.39 -8.51 -31.87
N LEU A 19 5.17 -9.00 -31.82
CA LEU A 19 4.27 -8.75 -30.70
C LEU A 19 5.01 -9.20 -29.45
N GLY A 20 5.47 -8.25 -28.65
CA GLY A 20 6.00 -8.55 -27.33
C GLY A 20 5.01 -9.47 -26.62
N THR A 21 5.48 -10.59 -26.13
CA THR A 21 4.68 -11.48 -25.31
C THR A 21 4.12 -10.68 -24.14
N VAL A 22 2.85 -10.36 -24.21
CA VAL A 22 2.09 -9.93 -23.02
C VAL A 22 2.16 -11.15 -22.10
N ASN A 23 3.03 -11.11 -21.10
CA ASN A 23 3.00 -12.10 -20.03
C ASN A 23 1.58 -12.09 -19.50
N ALA A 24 0.84 -13.17 -19.68
CA ALA A 24 -0.44 -13.36 -19.04
C ALA A 24 -0.22 -13.10 -17.55
N ALA A 25 -0.84 -12.06 -17.01
CA ALA A 25 -0.78 -11.80 -15.57
C ALA A 25 -1.26 -13.08 -14.90
N GLY A 26 -0.37 -13.77 -14.16
CA GLY A 26 -0.75 -14.94 -13.39
C GLY A 26 -1.86 -14.55 -12.42
N ALA A 27 -2.65 -15.53 -11.97
CA ALA A 27 -3.72 -15.27 -11.01
C ALA A 27 -3.16 -14.54 -9.77
N MET A 28 -3.92 -13.57 -9.26
CA MET A 28 -3.55 -12.83 -8.04
C MET A 28 -3.40 -13.81 -6.87
N LYS A 29 -2.28 -13.75 -6.17
CA LYS A 29 -2.08 -14.51 -4.93
C LYS A 29 -3.10 -14.05 -3.90
N TRP A 30 -3.85 -14.99 -3.35
CA TRP A 30 -4.87 -14.71 -2.35
C TRP A 30 -4.93 -15.81 -1.31
N HIS A 31 -4.44 -15.51 -0.09
CA HIS A 31 -4.40 -16.46 1.01
C HIS A 31 -5.01 -15.82 2.26
N PRO A 32 -6.34 -15.71 2.31
CA PRO A 32 -7.05 -15.08 3.42
C PRO A 32 -6.77 -15.79 4.75
N GLY A 33 -6.81 -15.03 5.83
CA GLY A 33 -6.56 -15.50 7.19
C GLY A 33 -5.96 -14.42 8.07
N HIS A 34 -5.39 -14.81 9.20
CA HIS A 34 -4.82 -13.90 10.17
C HIS A 34 -3.34 -13.66 9.89
N TYR A 35 -2.89 -12.41 10.03
CA TYR A 35 -1.51 -12.00 9.88
C TYR A 35 -1.08 -11.24 11.14
N TYR A 36 0.03 -11.64 11.72
CA TYR A 36 0.60 -10.98 12.90
C TYR A 36 1.20 -9.64 12.51
N ILE A 37 0.82 -8.54 13.17
CA ILE A 37 1.29 -7.20 12.82
C ILE A 37 2.56 -6.88 13.61
N LEU A 38 3.63 -6.54 12.88
CA LEU A 38 4.92 -6.11 13.43
C LEU A 38 5.10 -4.61 13.28
N THR A 39 5.35 -3.94 14.40
CA THR A 39 5.74 -2.52 14.41
C THR A 39 7.14 -2.33 13.78
N PRO A 40 7.52 -1.07 13.43
CA PRO A 40 8.84 -0.80 12.86
C PRO A 40 10.02 -1.27 13.72
N LYS A 41 9.90 -1.26 15.04
CA LYS A 41 10.96 -1.72 15.95
C LYS A 41 10.98 -3.24 16.09
N GLN A 42 9.83 -3.88 16.27
CA GLN A 42 9.71 -5.32 16.56
C GLN A 42 10.33 -6.20 15.47
N LYS A 43 10.13 -5.85 14.18
CA LYS A 43 10.64 -6.64 13.05
C LYS A 43 12.16 -6.76 12.98
N SER A 44 12.88 -5.91 13.73
CA SER A 44 14.36 -5.87 13.77
C SER A 44 14.95 -6.48 15.04
N ILE A 45 14.12 -6.97 15.98
CA ILE A 45 14.56 -7.57 17.23
C ILE A 45 14.53 -9.09 17.10
N ASP A 46 15.69 -9.73 17.01
CA ASP A 46 15.79 -11.17 16.73
C ASP A 46 15.07 -12.02 17.80
N SER A 47 15.18 -11.69 19.09
CA SER A 47 14.47 -12.41 20.15
C SER A 47 12.95 -12.32 20.02
N TYR A 48 12.43 -11.13 19.66
CA TYR A 48 11.01 -10.93 19.40
C TYR A 48 10.55 -11.71 18.16
N MET A 49 11.35 -11.68 17.10
CA MET A 49 11.04 -12.41 15.88
C MET A 49 11.05 -13.93 16.07
N ASN A 50 11.94 -14.47 16.92
CA ASN A 50 11.94 -15.90 17.26
C ASN A 50 10.63 -16.29 17.95
N MET A 51 10.17 -15.50 18.93
CA MET A 51 8.85 -15.70 19.56
C MET A 51 7.72 -15.68 18.52
N VAL A 52 7.72 -14.71 17.59
CA VAL A 52 6.71 -14.63 16.52
C VAL A 52 6.78 -15.85 15.60
N TYR A 53 7.97 -16.34 15.25
CA TYR A 53 8.10 -17.55 14.43
C TYR A 53 7.58 -18.80 15.13
N ASP A 54 7.78 -18.93 16.44
CA ASP A 54 7.25 -20.04 17.24
C ASP A 54 5.72 -19.97 17.31
N GLU A 55 5.15 -18.79 17.53
CA GLU A 55 3.70 -18.53 17.50
C GLU A 55 3.09 -18.89 16.14
N LEU A 56 3.74 -18.49 15.04
CA LEU A 56 3.31 -18.81 13.68
C LEU A 56 3.31 -20.33 13.43
N GLN A 57 4.24 -21.09 14.04
CA GLN A 57 4.30 -22.55 13.87
C GLN A 57 3.21 -23.25 14.69
N SER A 58 2.99 -22.79 15.94
CA SER A 58 2.02 -23.38 16.85
C SER A 58 0.57 -23.02 16.53
N THR A 59 0.34 -21.91 15.78
CA THR A 59 -0.99 -21.40 15.47
C THR A 59 -1.28 -21.47 13.96
N PRO A 60 -1.92 -22.55 13.47
CA PRO A 60 -2.19 -22.74 12.02
C PRO A 60 -3.06 -21.65 11.38
N ALA A 61 -3.91 -20.98 12.18
CA ALA A 61 -4.75 -19.87 11.73
C ALA A 61 -3.93 -18.65 11.29
N LEU A 62 -2.73 -18.46 11.85
CA LEU A 62 -1.81 -17.40 11.46
C LEU A 62 -1.12 -17.76 10.14
N ARG A 63 -1.45 -17.04 9.07
CA ARG A 63 -0.90 -17.24 7.72
C ARG A 63 0.47 -16.62 7.53
N GLY A 64 0.83 -15.62 8.33
CA GLY A 64 2.09 -14.91 8.21
C GLY A 64 2.15 -13.65 9.04
N VAL A 65 2.93 -12.69 8.59
CA VAL A 65 3.08 -11.39 9.25
C VAL A 65 2.80 -10.23 8.30
N GLN A 66 2.37 -9.10 8.87
CA GLN A 66 2.41 -7.79 8.25
C GLN A 66 3.51 -6.98 8.92
N ALA A 67 4.59 -6.68 8.21
CA ALA A 67 5.73 -5.93 8.73
C ALA A 67 5.68 -4.48 8.25
N ARG A 68 5.79 -3.51 9.18
CA ARG A 68 5.77 -2.07 8.88
C ARG A 68 7.19 -1.57 8.60
N PHE A 69 7.36 -0.89 7.47
CA PHE A 69 8.59 -0.23 7.04
C PHE A 69 8.33 1.25 6.80
N SER A 70 9.25 2.12 7.19
CA SER A 70 9.20 3.52 6.79
C SER A 70 9.74 3.69 5.36
N TRP A 71 9.26 4.69 4.64
CA TRP A 71 9.81 5.02 3.33
C TRP A 71 11.31 5.35 3.38
N PRO A 72 11.82 6.20 4.33
CA PRO A 72 13.26 6.46 4.46
C PRO A 72 14.11 5.21 4.68
N GLU A 73 13.59 4.18 5.34
CA GLU A 73 14.27 2.89 5.55
C GLU A 73 14.41 2.13 4.22
N LEU A 74 13.38 2.16 3.38
CA LEU A 74 13.36 1.45 2.10
C LEU A 74 14.06 2.21 0.97
N GLU A 75 14.14 3.53 1.04
CA GLU A 75 14.80 4.40 0.05
C GLU A 75 15.64 5.46 0.77
N PRO A 76 16.82 5.12 1.30
CA PRO A 76 17.67 6.06 2.04
C PRO A 76 18.21 7.22 1.17
N SER A 77 18.36 7.01 -0.14
CA SER A 77 18.74 8.02 -1.11
C SER A 77 17.93 7.85 -2.40
N LYS A 78 17.79 8.91 -3.20
CA LYS A 78 16.97 8.91 -4.42
C LYS A 78 17.34 7.76 -5.37
N GLY A 79 16.43 6.79 -5.51
CA GLY A 79 16.61 5.61 -6.38
C GLY A 79 17.56 4.55 -5.82
N VAL A 80 18.03 4.69 -4.59
CA VAL A 80 18.81 3.67 -3.88
C VAL A 80 17.89 2.98 -2.89
N TYR A 81 17.61 1.69 -3.13
CA TYR A 81 16.66 0.93 -2.35
C TYR A 81 17.35 -0.07 -1.43
N ASN A 82 16.90 -0.14 -0.19
CA ASN A 82 17.36 -1.09 0.82
C ASN A 82 16.22 -2.07 1.17
N PHE A 83 16.29 -3.26 0.62
CA PHE A 83 15.31 -4.32 0.87
C PHE A 83 15.87 -5.48 1.72
N ALA A 84 17.06 -5.33 2.29
CA ALA A 84 17.74 -6.41 3.00
C ALA A 84 16.89 -7.03 4.13
N LEU A 85 16.17 -6.19 4.89
CA LEU A 85 15.32 -6.71 5.97
C LEU A 85 14.03 -7.38 5.43
N ILE A 86 13.48 -6.90 4.31
CA ILE A 86 12.36 -7.59 3.63
C ILE A 86 12.83 -8.97 3.17
N ASP A 87 14.02 -9.05 2.55
CA ASP A 87 14.61 -10.32 2.10
C ASP A 87 14.82 -11.31 3.26
N LYS A 88 15.39 -10.83 4.38
CA LYS A 88 15.58 -11.63 5.60
C LYS A 88 14.26 -12.19 6.11
N LEU A 89 13.25 -11.33 6.29
CA LEU A 89 11.94 -11.75 6.78
C LEU A 89 11.26 -12.74 5.82
N LEU A 90 11.32 -12.45 4.53
CA LEU A 90 10.69 -13.28 3.51
C LEU A 90 11.34 -14.67 3.44
N ALA A 91 12.67 -14.77 3.55
CA ALA A 91 13.38 -16.04 3.61
C ALA A 91 12.97 -16.85 4.85
N GLN A 92 12.92 -16.21 6.04
CA GLN A 92 12.53 -16.87 7.28
C GLN A 92 11.06 -17.34 7.28
N LEU A 93 10.16 -16.53 6.71
CA LEU A 93 8.75 -16.89 6.60
C LEU A 93 8.52 -18.00 5.57
N SER A 94 9.19 -17.91 4.41
CA SER A 94 9.08 -18.91 3.33
C SER A 94 9.50 -20.31 3.79
N SER A 95 10.61 -20.42 4.53
CA SER A 95 11.07 -21.70 5.09
C SER A 95 10.05 -22.34 6.04
N ARG A 96 9.16 -21.53 6.62
CA ARG A 96 8.06 -21.95 7.52
C ARG A 96 6.71 -22.04 6.80
N LYS A 97 6.67 -21.87 5.46
CA LYS A 97 5.43 -21.82 4.66
C LYS A 97 4.47 -20.71 5.12
N LYS A 98 5.02 -19.63 5.67
CA LYS A 98 4.29 -18.44 6.12
C LYS A 98 4.56 -17.27 5.16
N ARG A 99 3.69 -16.26 5.16
CA ARG A 99 3.62 -15.21 4.15
C ARG A 99 3.94 -13.84 4.73
N LEU A 100 4.35 -12.93 3.86
CA LEU A 100 4.72 -11.56 4.23
C LEU A 100 3.81 -10.55 3.52
N PHE A 101 3.12 -9.72 4.31
CA PHE A 101 2.63 -8.41 3.90
C PHE A 101 3.67 -7.35 4.25
N VAL A 102 3.91 -6.43 3.33
CA VAL A 102 4.73 -5.24 3.59
C VAL A 102 3.81 -4.02 3.70
N HIS A 103 3.85 -3.36 4.86
CA HIS A 103 3.19 -2.09 5.09
C HIS A 103 4.22 -0.96 4.94
N VAL A 104 4.00 -0.05 3.97
CA VAL A 104 4.84 1.13 3.78
C VAL A 104 4.23 2.30 4.56
N GLY A 105 4.95 2.77 5.57
CA GLY A 105 4.51 3.84 6.45
C GLY A 105 4.63 5.22 5.82
N LEU A 106 3.50 5.90 5.65
CA LEU A 106 3.37 7.26 5.11
C LEU A 106 2.93 8.28 6.16
N LYS A 107 2.61 7.80 7.36
CA LYS A 107 2.15 8.62 8.49
C LYS A 107 2.87 8.18 9.77
N SER A 108 3.28 9.14 10.58
CA SER A 108 3.84 8.93 11.92
C SER A 108 2.94 9.57 12.97
N PHE A 109 2.86 8.94 14.13
CA PHE A 109 2.25 9.48 15.35
C PHE A 109 3.32 10.05 16.31
N ASP A 110 4.52 10.25 15.80
CA ASP A 110 5.67 10.83 16.46
C ASP A 110 6.19 12.01 15.63
N LEU A 111 6.45 13.15 16.29
CA LEU A 111 6.96 14.36 15.64
C LEU A 111 8.39 14.22 15.13
N ASP A 112 9.18 13.35 15.75
CA ASP A 112 10.56 13.06 15.33
C ASP A 112 10.60 12.06 14.16
N GLY A 113 9.47 11.39 13.89
CA GLY A 113 9.35 10.42 12.82
C GLY A 113 9.33 11.07 11.43
N ASN A 114 10.34 10.80 10.61
CA ASN A 114 10.32 11.15 9.19
C ASN A 114 9.50 10.12 8.41
N VAL A 115 8.56 10.62 7.58
CA VAL A 115 7.75 9.75 6.70
C VAL A 115 8.20 9.78 5.25
N VAL A 116 9.15 10.67 4.91
CA VAL A 116 9.78 10.75 3.60
C VAL A 116 11.31 10.73 3.72
N PRO A 117 12.05 10.23 2.73
CA PRO A 117 13.50 10.29 2.67
C PRO A 117 14.05 11.72 2.77
N ASN A 118 15.24 11.88 3.32
CA ASN A 118 15.84 13.21 3.55
C ASN A 118 16.04 14.03 2.27
N TYR A 119 16.32 13.37 1.14
CA TYR A 119 16.48 14.07 -0.15
C TYR A 119 15.19 14.77 -0.62
N MET A 120 14.04 14.41 -0.06
CA MET A 120 12.74 15.03 -0.40
C MET A 120 12.43 16.29 0.41
N LYS A 121 13.26 16.66 1.39
CA LYS A 121 13.08 17.85 2.22
C LYS A 121 13.55 19.13 1.51
N VAL A 122 13.23 19.26 0.24
CA VAL A 122 13.58 20.38 -0.64
C VAL A 122 12.33 20.98 -1.29
N PRO A 123 12.39 22.22 -1.82
CA PRO A 123 11.22 22.89 -2.41
C PRO A 123 10.55 22.11 -3.54
N GLU A 124 11.28 21.33 -4.31
CA GLU A 124 10.74 20.49 -5.40
C GLU A 124 9.61 19.57 -4.92
N TYR A 125 9.71 19.05 -3.69
CA TYR A 125 8.71 18.17 -3.05
C TYR A 125 7.90 18.90 -1.99
N GLU A 126 7.98 20.23 -1.91
CA GLU A 126 7.39 21.05 -0.83
C GLU A 126 7.80 20.54 0.57
N GLY A 127 9.03 20.00 0.70
CA GLY A 127 9.50 19.35 1.92
C GLY A 127 8.96 17.93 2.14
N GLY A 128 8.09 17.40 1.26
CA GLY A 128 7.60 16.02 1.19
C GLY A 128 6.62 15.59 2.28
N GLN A 129 6.60 16.27 3.43
CA GLN A 129 5.75 15.90 4.57
C GLN A 129 5.17 17.14 5.26
N PHE A 130 4.06 16.98 5.99
CA PHE A 130 3.44 17.99 6.80
C PHE A 130 3.22 17.51 8.23
N VAL A 131 3.12 18.45 9.17
CA VAL A 131 2.75 18.20 10.56
C VAL A 131 1.23 18.12 10.67
N TRP A 132 0.72 17.21 11.49
CA TRP A 132 -0.71 17.09 11.74
C TRP A 132 -1.03 17.04 13.24
N ALA A 133 -2.26 17.41 13.57
CA ALA A 133 -2.86 17.34 14.90
C ALA A 133 -4.12 16.48 14.89
N LYS A 134 -4.55 15.99 16.05
CA LYS A 134 -5.85 15.30 16.19
C LYS A 134 -7.00 16.27 15.89
N SER A 135 -8.14 15.74 15.45
CA SER A 135 -9.37 16.51 15.29
C SER A 135 -9.70 17.31 16.57
N GLY A 136 -10.06 18.56 16.40
CA GLY A 136 -10.34 19.47 17.53
C GLY A 136 -9.11 19.98 18.28
N SER A 137 -7.89 19.62 17.88
CA SER A 137 -6.64 20.05 18.51
C SER A 137 -5.75 20.84 17.55
N LYS A 138 -4.95 21.77 18.11
CA LYS A 138 -3.85 22.44 17.41
C LYS A 138 -2.47 21.95 17.89
N THR A 139 -2.45 20.99 18.83
CA THR A 139 -1.19 20.43 19.34
C THR A 139 -0.62 19.45 18.32
N PRO A 140 0.60 19.69 17.80
CA PRO A 140 1.25 18.77 16.86
C PRO A 140 1.32 17.35 17.41
N LYS A 141 0.99 16.37 16.59
CA LYS A 141 0.95 14.95 16.99
C LYS A 141 1.90 14.06 16.20
N GLY A 142 2.12 14.39 14.94
CA GLY A 142 2.96 13.59 14.07
C GLY A 142 3.14 14.21 12.69
N ARG A 143 3.56 13.38 11.73
CA ARG A 143 3.81 13.79 10.35
C ARG A 143 3.06 12.91 9.37
N ASN A 144 2.70 13.46 8.21
CA ASN A 144 2.09 12.71 7.12
C ASN A 144 2.68 13.18 5.78
N VAL A 145 2.61 12.33 4.76
CA VAL A 145 3.17 12.58 3.42
C VAL A 145 2.34 13.63 2.68
N LYS A 146 3.02 14.55 1.97
CA LYS A 146 2.38 15.51 1.05
C LYS A 146 2.05 14.85 -0.29
N LEU A 147 1.16 13.88 -0.27
CA LEU A 147 0.81 13.12 -1.47
C LEU A 147 0.10 13.98 -2.53
N TRP A 148 -0.45 15.14 -2.17
CA TRP A 148 -0.98 16.10 -3.16
C TRP A 148 0.08 16.60 -4.15
N ASN A 149 1.38 16.54 -3.80
CA ASN A 149 2.45 16.87 -4.71
C ASN A 149 2.72 15.68 -5.66
N PRO A 150 2.51 15.84 -6.99
CA PRO A 150 2.71 14.73 -7.95
C PRO A 150 4.12 14.16 -7.95
N LYS A 151 5.15 14.98 -7.65
CA LYS A 151 6.54 14.51 -7.60
C LYS A 151 6.77 13.59 -6.40
N VAL A 152 6.11 13.86 -5.27
CA VAL A 152 6.11 12.95 -4.09
C VAL A 152 5.44 11.63 -4.45
N ARG A 153 4.24 11.66 -5.06
CA ARG A 153 3.55 10.47 -5.55
C ARG A 153 4.43 9.64 -6.50
N ASP A 154 5.09 10.29 -7.46
CA ASP A 154 5.88 9.58 -8.47
C ASP A 154 7.15 8.96 -7.89
N ARG A 155 7.75 9.58 -6.86
CA ARG A 155 8.86 8.95 -6.11
C ARG A 155 8.38 7.72 -5.35
N LEU A 156 7.24 7.80 -4.69
CA LEU A 156 6.66 6.64 -3.99
C LEU A 156 6.30 5.52 -4.97
N ALA A 157 5.75 5.86 -6.13
CA ALA A 157 5.48 4.89 -7.20
C ALA A 157 6.77 4.22 -7.72
N ALA A 158 7.89 4.94 -7.78
CA ALA A 158 9.18 4.38 -8.16
C ALA A 158 9.70 3.35 -7.12
N LEU A 159 9.51 3.61 -5.81
CA LEU A 159 9.79 2.63 -4.75
C LEU A 159 8.95 1.35 -4.98
N PHE A 160 7.64 1.47 -5.17
CA PHE A 160 6.78 0.31 -5.41
C PHE A 160 7.13 -0.41 -6.70
N THR A 161 7.55 0.29 -7.74
CA THR A 161 8.04 -0.33 -8.98
C THR A 161 9.30 -1.18 -8.73
N ALA A 162 10.24 -0.69 -7.93
CA ALA A 162 11.43 -1.44 -7.56
C ALA A 162 11.08 -2.67 -6.70
N MET A 163 10.17 -2.52 -5.75
CA MET A 163 9.66 -3.63 -4.94
C MET A 163 8.92 -4.67 -5.81
N GLY A 164 8.10 -4.23 -6.75
CA GLY A 164 7.36 -5.11 -7.65
C GLY A 164 8.27 -5.97 -8.52
N LYS A 165 9.31 -5.37 -9.09
CA LYS A 165 10.34 -6.10 -9.86
C LYS A 165 11.01 -7.20 -9.03
N ARG A 166 11.15 -7.00 -7.71
CA ARG A 166 11.82 -7.96 -6.84
C ARG A 166 10.88 -9.02 -6.27
N TYR A 167 9.66 -8.64 -5.90
CA TYR A 167 8.80 -9.46 -5.03
C TYR A 167 7.50 -9.96 -5.67
N ASN A 168 7.03 -9.36 -6.78
CA ASN A 168 5.72 -9.71 -7.32
C ASN A 168 5.58 -11.21 -7.65
N SER A 169 6.63 -11.83 -8.15
CA SER A 169 6.64 -13.27 -8.49
C SER A 169 6.94 -14.20 -7.30
N HIS A 170 7.36 -13.65 -6.14
CA HIS A 170 7.71 -14.47 -4.99
C HIS A 170 6.46 -15.10 -4.34
N PRO A 171 6.37 -16.45 -4.21
CA PRO A 171 5.13 -17.13 -3.81
C PRO A 171 4.67 -16.81 -2.39
N PHE A 172 5.57 -16.39 -1.49
CA PHE A 172 5.27 -16.05 -0.10
C PHE A 172 5.22 -14.53 0.17
N PHE A 173 5.45 -13.71 -0.85
CA PHE A 173 5.18 -12.27 -0.75
C PHE A 173 3.70 -12.05 -1.05
N GLU A 174 2.89 -11.86 -0.01
CA GLU A 174 1.45 -11.88 -0.11
C GLU A 174 0.88 -10.56 -0.58
N GLY A 175 1.32 -9.45 0.01
CA GLY A 175 0.68 -8.18 -0.30
C GLY A 175 1.41 -6.93 0.15
N ILE A 176 0.85 -5.81 -0.32
CA ILE A 176 1.26 -4.44 0.01
C ILE A 176 0.10 -3.72 0.68
N THR A 177 0.41 -2.95 1.72
CA THR A 177 -0.52 -2.01 2.35
C THR A 177 0.19 -0.73 2.75
N MET A 178 -0.59 0.30 3.07
CA MET A 178 -0.14 1.61 3.54
C MET A 178 -1.00 2.09 4.70
N ASN A 179 -0.66 3.24 5.32
CA ASN A 179 -1.45 3.85 6.38
C ASN A 179 -2.88 4.20 5.94
N GLU A 180 -3.70 4.51 6.94
CA GLU A 180 -5.10 4.92 6.77
C GLU A 180 -5.24 6.28 6.06
N THR A 181 -6.45 6.51 5.50
CA THR A 181 -6.83 7.76 4.82
C THR A 181 -7.08 8.93 5.76
N ALA A 182 -7.20 8.73 7.07
CA ALA A 182 -7.33 9.81 8.04
C ALA A 182 -6.05 10.66 8.06
N LEU A 183 -6.09 11.85 7.44
CA LEU A 183 -4.92 12.71 7.31
C LEU A 183 -4.53 13.38 8.64
N GLY A 184 -5.49 13.60 9.53
CA GLY A 184 -5.38 14.52 10.66
C GLY A 184 -5.50 15.99 10.22
N ASN A 185 -5.62 16.90 11.18
CA ASN A 185 -5.63 18.34 10.88
C ASN A 185 -4.22 18.81 10.54
N ALA A 186 -3.97 19.16 9.30
CA ALA A 186 -2.66 19.69 8.88
C ALA A 186 -2.35 21.03 9.54
N LEU A 187 -1.08 21.22 9.87
CA LEU A 187 -0.54 22.46 10.45
C LEU A 187 0.62 22.98 9.57
N PRO A 188 0.43 24.10 8.83
CA PRO A 188 -0.82 24.85 8.65
C PRO A 188 -1.90 24.04 7.91
N SER A 189 -3.17 24.48 7.99
CA SER A 189 -4.29 23.80 7.34
C SER A 189 -4.07 23.64 5.83
N MET A 190 -4.47 22.48 5.31
CA MET A 190 -4.52 22.26 3.87
C MET A 190 -5.62 23.12 3.23
N THR A 191 -5.43 23.46 1.95
CA THR A 191 -6.49 23.94 1.08
C THR A 191 -7.31 22.76 0.59
N ASP A 192 -8.55 23.00 0.15
CA ASP A 192 -9.40 21.97 -0.48
C ASP A 192 -8.71 21.32 -1.70
N ALA A 193 -7.96 22.12 -2.49
CA ALA A 193 -7.19 21.61 -3.61
C ALA A 193 -6.07 20.64 -3.19
N GLN A 194 -5.43 20.90 -2.05
CA GLN A 194 -4.41 19.97 -1.50
C GLN A 194 -5.05 18.70 -0.97
N GLU A 195 -6.17 18.80 -0.26
CA GLU A 195 -6.87 17.63 0.25
C GLU A 195 -7.40 16.76 -0.90
N ASN A 196 -8.12 17.32 -1.85
CA ASN A 196 -8.60 16.61 -3.05
C ASN A 196 -7.43 16.01 -3.84
N GLY A 197 -6.35 16.78 -4.05
CA GLY A 197 -5.15 16.31 -4.72
C GLY A 197 -4.46 15.15 -4.01
N TRP A 198 -4.55 15.08 -2.68
CA TRP A 198 -4.02 13.95 -1.91
C TRP A 198 -4.77 12.64 -2.26
N PHE A 199 -6.11 12.65 -2.28
CA PHE A 199 -6.94 11.49 -2.62
C PHE A 199 -6.84 11.10 -4.09
N ASP A 200 -6.79 12.08 -5.01
CA ASP A 200 -6.59 11.83 -6.44
C ASP A 200 -5.23 11.15 -6.70
N ASN A 201 -4.18 11.67 -6.09
CA ASN A 201 -2.85 11.09 -6.20
C ASN A 201 -2.73 9.73 -5.52
N LEU A 202 -3.49 9.46 -4.45
CA LEU A 202 -3.58 8.14 -3.86
C LEU A 202 -4.17 7.12 -4.85
N ALA A 203 -5.25 7.48 -5.53
CA ALA A 203 -5.86 6.61 -6.53
C ALA A 203 -4.90 6.34 -7.70
N ILE A 204 -4.22 7.37 -8.22
CA ILE A 204 -3.20 7.22 -9.26
C ILE A 204 -2.03 6.35 -8.77
N LEU A 205 -1.62 6.51 -7.53
CA LEU A 205 -0.57 5.68 -6.94
C LEU A 205 -0.98 4.19 -6.93
N HIS A 206 -2.22 3.87 -6.55
CA HIS A 206 -2.71 2.50 -6.55
C HIS A 206 -2.77 1.88 -7.95
N GLN A 207 -3.10 2.66 -8.98
CA GLN A 207 -3.00 2.21 -10.37
C GLN A 207 -1.53 1.86 -10.73
N LYS A 208 -0.57 2.70 -10.34
CA LYS A 208 0.86 2.43 -10.55
C LYS A 208 1.35 1.21 -9.75
N ILE A 209 0.85 1.02 -8.52
CA ILE A 209 1.13 -0.16 -7.70
C ILE A 209 0.59 -1.41 -8.37
N ARG A 210 -0.63 -1.40 -8.91
CA ARG A 210 -1.20 -2.56 -9.64
C ARG A 210 -0.34 -2.96 -10.84
N VAL A 211 0.18 -1.99 -11.59
CA VAL A 211 1.13 -2.26 -12.70
C VAL A 211 2.41 -2.92 -12.20
N ALA A 212 2.93 -2.47 -11.05
CA ALA A 212 4.14 -3.04 -10.44
C ALA A 212 3.91 -4.43 -9.82
N PHE A 213 2.69 -4.69 -9.34
CA PHE A 213 2.31 -5.90 -8.61
C PHE A 213 1.08 -6.60 -9.24
N PRO A 214 1.15 -7.07 -10.48
CA PRO A 214 -0.01 -7.68 -11.15
C PRO A 214 -0.52 -8.96 -10.48
N ASN A 215 0.34 -9.68 -9.76
CA ASN A 215 0.02 -10.96 -9.11
C ASN A 215 -0.02 -10.89 -7.57
N THR A 216 0.07 -9.69 -6.99
CA THR A 216 0.15 -9.49 -5.54
C THR A 216 -1.04 -8.65 -5.07
N VAL A 217 -1.71 -9.06 -4.01
CA VAL A 217 -2.81 -8.28 -3.46
C VAL A 217 -2.30 -6.96 -2.87
N THR A 218 -3.05 -5.89 -3.10
CA THR A 218 -2.76 -4.58 -2.55
C THR A 218 -3.95 -4.05 -1.79
N PHE A 219 -3.73 -3.43 -0.63
CA PHE A 219 -4.77 -2.86 0.21
C PHE A 219 -4.45 -1.42 0.59
N HIS A 220 -5.50 -0.68 0.86
CA HIS A 220 -5.40 0.58 1.56
C HIS A 220 -6.36 0.61 2.75
N TYR A 221 -5.91 1.12 3.90
CA TYR A 221 -6.78 1.32 5.05
C TYR A 221 -7.61 2.59 4.88
N LEU A 222 -8.91 2.46 5.01
CA LEU A 222 -9.89 3.52 4.80
C LEU A 222 -10.68 3.75 6.10
N ASN A 223 -10.76 5.01 6.53
CA ASN A 223 -11.58 5.40 7.67
C ASN A 223 -12.17 6.80 7.50
N TYR A 224 -11.37 7.83 7.31
CA TYR A 224 -11.80 9.23 7.18
C TYR A 224 -11.03 9.94 6.04
N PRO A 225 -11.59 11.05 5.47
CA PRO A 225 -12.95 11.55 5.66
C PRO A 225 -13.98 10.68 4.95
N ARG A 226 -15.20 10.59 5.51
CA ARG A 226 -16.24 9.66 5.01
C ARG A 226 -16.84 10.05 3.66
N ASP A 227 -16.87 11.32 3.34
CA ASP A 227 -17.34 11.86 2.06
C ASP A 227 -16.46 11.48 0.88
N GLN A 228 -15.15 11.26 1.11
CA GLN A 228 -14.21 10.82 0.08
C GLN A 228 -14.28 9.30 -0.20
N LEU A 229 -14.80 8.49 0.74
CA LEU A 229 -14.71 7.02 0.66
C LEU A 229 -15.40 6.45 -0.58
N SER A 230 -16.58 6.96 -0.95
CA SER A 230 -17.36 6.42 -2.07
C SER A 230 -16.61 6.54 -3.39
N GLU A 231 -16.07 7.72 -3.67
CA GLU A 231 -15.33 8.00 -4.90
C GLU A 231 -14.00 7.23 -4.92
N LEU A 232 -13.27 7.26 -3.82
CA LEU A 232 -11.98 6.57 -3.71
C LEU A 232 -12.12 5.06 -3.92
N ILE A 233 -13.15 4.42 -3.31
CA ILE A 233 -13.43 2.99 -3.50
C ILE A 233 -13.81 2.71 -4.96
N GLY A 234 -14.55 3.61 -5.61
CA GLY A 234 -14.83 3.52 -7.05
C GLY A 234 -13.55 3.48 -7.89
N LYS A 235 -12.58 4.34 -7.56
CA LYS A 235 -11.25 4.37 -8.20
C LYS A 235 -10.42 3.11 -7.88
N PHE A 236 -10.52 2.58 -6.65
CA PHE A 236 -9.82 1.36 -6.22
C PHE A 236 -10.33 0.11 -6.95
N LYS A 237 -11.61 0.04 -7.30
CA LYS A 237 -12.13 -1.04 -8.15
C LYS A 237 -11.42 -1.11 -9.51
N GLN A 238 -11.05 0.04 -10.09
CA GLN A 238 -10.35 0.10 -11.38
C GLN A 238 -8.91 -0.42 -11.30
N SER A 239 -8.33 -0.47 -10.10
CA SER A 239 -6.98 -0.97 -9.84
C SER A 239 -6.96 -2.27 -9.04
N ASP A 240 -8.10 -2.95 -8.86
CA ASP A 240 -8.23 -4.16 -8.02
C ASP A 240 -7.58 -3.99 -6.64
N THR A 241 -7.68 -2.78 -6.07
CA THR A 241 -7.14 -2.47 -4.76
C THR A 241 -8.15 -2.86 -3.69
N GLY A 242 -7.75 -3.75 -2.79
CA GLY A 242 -8.54 -4.14 -1.64
C GLY A 242 -8.73 -2.99 -0.65
N ILE A 243 -9.82 -3.04 0.10
CA ILE A 243 -10.14 -2.05 1.11
C ILE A 243 -9.96 -2.63 2.51
N GLY A 244 -9.29 -1.86 3.38
CA GLY A 244 -9.04 -2.20 4.77
C GLY A 244 -9.63 -1.16 5.73
N CYS A 245 -9.67 -1.49 7.03
CA CYS A 245 -9.93 -0.53 8.09
C CYS A 245 -8.90 -0.75 9.21
N PRO A 246 -8.29 0.31 9.75
CA PRO A 246 -7.35 0.17 10.86
C PRO A 246 -8.05 -0.10 12.20
N ASP A 247 -9.38 0.05 12.25
CA ASP A 247 -10.19 -0.02 13.46
C ASP A 247 -11.26 -1.10 13.35
N VAL A 248 -11.50 -1.80 14.47
CA VAL A 248 -12.51 -2.86 14.57
C VAL A 248 -13.42 -2.56 15.78
N PHE A 249 -14.21 -1.49 15.63
CA PHE A 249 -15.22 -1.11 16.64
C PHE A 249 -16.60 -1.07 16.01
N LEU A 250 -17.48 -1.96 16.40
CA LEU A 250 -18.88 -1.89 15.99
C LEU A 250 -19.58 -0.67 16.60
N GLU A 251 -19.14 -0.24 17.76
CA GLU A 251 -19.66 0.90 18.52
C GLU A 251 -19.12 2.25 18.00
N ASP A 252 -18.07 2.27 17.19
CA ASP A 252 -17.55 3.50 16.61
C ASP A 252 -18.57 4.08 15.61
N PRO A 253 -19.20 5.23 15.93
CA PRO A 253 -20.20 5.83 15.04
C PRO A 253 -19.62 6.30 13.72
N GLY A 254 -18.31 6.47 13.63
CA GLY A 254 -17.62 6.89 12.40
C GLY A 254 -17.47 5.74 11.41
N VAL A 255 -16.94 4.61 11.83
CA VAL A 255 -16.71 3.45 10.95
C VAL A 255 -18.00 2.68 10.66
N ASN A 256 -18.96 2.65 11.62
CA ASN A 256 -20.27 1.99 11.48
C ASN A 256 -21.36 2.92 10.91
N HIS A 257 -21.04 4.16 10.57
CA HIS A 257 -22.00 5.08 9.93
C HIS A 257 -22.46 4.54 8.56
N PRO A 258 -23.67 4.90 8.06
CA PRO A 258 -24.14 4.52 6.71
C PRO A 258 -23.16 4.86 5.57
N THR A 259 -22.35 5.90 5.73
CA THR A 259 -21.24 6.28 4.83
C THR A 259 -19.86 5.90 5.39
N GLY A 260 -19.80 5.15 6.47
CA GLY A 260 -18.56 4.60 7.04
C GLY A 260 -18.12 3.33 6.35
N ILE A 261 -16.87 2.91 6.61
CA ILE A 261 -16.22 1.82 5.89
C ILE A 261 -16.96 0.48 5.97
N TYR A 262 -17.64 0.17 7.07
CA TYR A 262 -18.36 -1.11 7.20
C TYR A 262 -19.55 -1.24 6.23
N SER A 263 -20.17 -0.11 5.84
CA SER A 263 -21.18 -0.11 4.79
C SER A 263 -20.61 -0.53 3.44
N TYR A 264 -19.36 -0.12 3.17
CA TYR A 264 -18.65 -0.48 1.94
C TYR A 264 -18.14 -1.91 1.94
N TYR A 265 -17.80 -2.48 3.09
CA TYR A 265 -17.48 -3.91 3.19
C TYR A 265 -18.62 -4.78 2.70
N ARG A 266 -19.85 -4.52 3.18
CA ARG A 266 -21.04 -5.25 2.72
C ARG A 266 -21.25 -5.12 1.20
N LYS A 267 -21.06 -3.91 0.66
CA LYS A 267 -21.25 -3.63 -0.79
C LYS A 267 -20.16 -4.21 -1.68
N ASN A 268 -18.99 -4.50 -1.13
CA ASN A 268 -17.81 -4.95 -1.89
C ASN A 268 -17.38 -6.39 -1.52
N ASN A 269 -18.15 -7.09 -0.71
CA ASN A 269 -17.92 -8.50 -0.42
C ASN A 269 -18.02 -9.33 -1.72
N GLY A 270 -16.99 -10.14 -2.01
CA GLY A 270 -16.89 -10.88 -3.27
C GLY A 270 -16.47 -10.05 -4.48
N VAL A 271 -16.29 -8.72 -4.35
CA VAL A 271 -15.86 -7.81 -5.42
C VAL A 271 -14.40 -7.38 -5.23
N LEU A 272 -14.05 -6.98 -4.02
CA LEU A 272 -12.70 -6.56 -3.64
C LEU A 272 -12.19 -7.41 -2.47
N PRO A 273 -10.88 -7.63 -2.37
CA PRO A 273 -10.26 -8.12 -1.14
C PRO A 273 -10.60 -7.19 0.04
N LEU A 274 -10.97 -7.78 1.18
CA LEU A 274 -11.32 -7.06 2.40
C LEU A 274 -10.33 -7.37 3.51
N MET A 275 -9.92 -6.36 4.29
CA MET A 275 -9.00 -6.49 5.40
C MET A 275 -9.46 -5.65 6.59
N VAL A 276 -9.25 -6.15 7.79
CA VAL A 276 -9.36 -5.36 9.02
C VAL A 276 -8.08 -5.49 9.82
N GLN A 277 -7.71 -4.43 10.53
CA GLN A 277 -6.58 -4.43 11.45
C GLN A 277 -7.12 -4.29 12.87
N ILE A 278 -6.78 -5.24 13.72
CA ILE A 278 -7.06 -5.17 15.15
C ILE A 278 -5.83 -4.57 15.83
N GLU A 279 -5.98 -3.39 16.39
CA GLU A 279 -4.94 -2.72 17.17
C GLU A 279 -5.15 -2.95 18.68
N HIS A 280 -4.10 -2.71 19.46
CA HIS A 280 -4.17 -2.85 20.92
C HIS A 280 -5.29 -2.01 21.55
N ALA A 281 -5.50 -0.79 21.07
CA ALA A 281 -6.60 0.07 21.53
C ALA A 281 -7.98 -0.54 21.23
N ASN A 282 -8.15 -1.20 20.07
CA ASN A 282 -9.38 -1.90 19.72
C ASN A 282 -9.65 -3.04 20.71
N TYR A 283 -8.62 -3.84 21.00
CA TYR A 283 -8.75 -4.95 21.93
C TYR A 283 -9.14 -4.50 23.35
N LEU A 284 -8.52 -3.42 23.86
CA LEU A 284 -8.84 -2.90 25.18
C LEU A 284 -10.26 -2.33 25.26
N ASN A 285 -10.72 -1.65 24.21
CA ASN A 285 -12.03 -1.01 24.19
C ASN A 285 -13.17 -1.99 23.91
N THR A 286 -12.90 -3.13 23.26
CA THR A 286 -13.88 -4.20 23.06
C THR A 286 -13.92 -5.18 24.23
N ARG A 287 -13.01 -5.04 25.19
CA ARG A 287 -13.03 -5.80 26.42
C ARG A 287 -14.12 -5.26 27.30
N HIS A 288 -15.30 -5.84 27.22
CA HIS A 288 -16.35 -5.64 28.22
C HIS A 288 -15.82 -6.24 29.53
N ASP A 289 -15.56 -5.40 30.50
CA ASP A 289 -15.25 -5.86 31.85
C ASP A 289 -16.51 -6.53 32.39
N ASN A 290 -16.50 -7.84 32.43
CA ASN A 290 -17.45 -8.64 33.20
C ASN A 290 -16.95 -8.75 34.63
#